data_3dbb5280b4299ac74b9733de66cdf53f
#
_entry.id   3dbb5280b4299ac74b9733de66cdf53f
#
_cell.length_a   1.000
_cell.length_b   1.000
_cell.length_c   1.000
_cell.angle_alpha   90.00
_cell.angle_beta   90.00
_cell.angle_gamma   90.00
#
_symmetry.space_group_name_H-M   'P 1'
#
loop_
_entity.id
_entity.type
_entity.pdbx_description
1 polymer ?
#
loop_
_entity_poly.entity_id
_entity_poly.type
_entity_poly.pdbx_seq_one_letter_code
_entity_poly.pdbx_strand_id
1 'polypeptide(L)'
;MKLVLDQAAVSALAEPPSNSQRQVRRAMTAAARLRRDVTVPTVILAELYRGAGRNRMIDSLLSREVEALELRDTDRVLARLVGGVLAAAGAGSEDLADAHVVAVAVEAGGGVILTVDEDDLTRLAGPYRTILVERLASR
;
A
#
# COMPACT_ATOMS: atom_id res chain seq x y z
N MET A 1 11.59 8.54 -0.19
CA MET A 1 10.99 7.35 0.47
C MET A 1 9.55 7.61 0.82
N LYS A 2 8.71 6.58 0.81
CA LYS A 2 7.27 6.69 1.07
C LYS A 2 6.82 5.64 2.06
N LEU A 3 5.68 5.90 2.71
CA LEU A 3 4.89 4.87 3.35
C LEU A 3 3.85 4.40 2.33
N VAL A 4 3.81 3.11 2.04
CA VAL A 4 2.88 2.54 1.07
C VAL A 4 1.88 1.64 1.80
N LEU A 5 0.60 1.88 1.57
CA LEU A 5 -0.47 1.13 2.19
C LEU A 5 -1.04 0.11 1.20
N ASP A 6 -1.13 -1.15 1.63
CA ASP A 6 -1.82 -2.18 0.88
C ASP A 6 -3.32 -2.19 1.21
N GLN A 7 -4.06 -3.16 0.66
CA GLN A 7 -5.50 -3.26 0.88
C GLN A 7 -5.86 -3.40 2.37
N ALA A 8 -5.09 -4.15 3.13
CA ALA A 8 -5.39 -4.37 4.55
C ALA A 8 -5.24 -3.08 5.36
N ALA A 9 -4.22 -2.27 5.05
CA ALA A 9 -4.00 -1.00 5.71
C ALA A 9 -5.10 0.01 5.37
N VAL A 10 -5.49 0.09 4.10
CA VAL A 10 -6.60 0.96 3.69
C VAL A 10 -7.92 0.52 4.31
N SER A 11 -8.20 -0.79 4.33
CA SER A 11 -9.36 -1.35 5.01
C SER A 11 -9.40 -0.95 6.48
N ALA A 12 -8.27 -1.07 7.18
CA ALA A 12 -8.19 -0.71 8.59
C ALA A 12 -8.56 0.76 8.84
N LEU A 13 -8.15 1.66 7.94
CA LEU A 13 -8.51 3.08 8.03
C LEU A 13 -9.99 3.34 7.77
N ALA A 14 -10.61 2.55 6.88
CA ALA A 14 -12.02 2.73 6.49
C ALA A 14 -12.99 2.11 7.50
N GLU A 15 -12.56 1.12 8.25
CA GLU A 15 -13.38 0.37 9.21
C GLU A 15 -13.39 1.05 10.59
N PRO A 16 -14.25 0.59 11.52
CA PRO A 16 -14.27 1.14 12.88
C PRO A 16 -12.90 1.00 13.58
N PRO A 17 -12.64 1.82 14.61
CA PRO A 17 -11.36 1.81 15.32
C PRO A 17 -10.93 0.42 15.79
N SER A 18 -9.65 0.10 15.60
CA SER A 18 -9.06 -1.20 15.93
C SER A 18 -7.56 -1.04 16.21
N ASN A 19 -6.91 -2.11 16.65
CA ASN A 19 -5.46 -2.11 16.84
C ASN A 19 -4.74 -1.88 15.50
N SER A 20 -5.19 -2.49 14.43
CA SER A 20 -4.62 -2.27 13.10
C SER A 20 -4.79 -0.82 12.65
N GLN A 21 -5.96 -0.22 12.84
CA GLN A 21 -6.18 1.17 12.50
C GLN A 21 -5.23 2.09 13.27
N ARG A 22 -5.04 1.87 14.56
CA ARG A 22 -4.11 2.64 15.38
C ARG A 22 -2.68 2.51 14.89
N GLN A 23 -2.28 1.31 14.48
CA GLN A 23 -0.95 1.06 13.93
C GLN A 23 -0.75 1.83 12.63
N VAL A 24 -1.72 1.82 11.73
CA VAL A 24 -1.65 2.58 10.47
C VAL A 24 -1.56 4.07 10.77
N ARG A 25 -2.39 4.58 11.69
CA ARG A 25 -2.36 6.00 12.09
C ARG A 25 -1.00 6.42 12.65
N ARG A 26 -0.39 5.58 13.49
CA ARG A 26 0.96 5.86 14.02
C ARG A 26 2.01 5.89 12.93
N ALA A 27 1.93 4.97 11.97
CA ALA A 27 2.85 4.94 10.84
C ALA A 27 2.69 6.20 9.95
N MET A 28 1.45 6.64 9.74
CA MET A 28 1.18 7.87 8.98
C MET A 28 1.74 9.10 9.70
N THR A 29 1.60 9.17 11.04
CA THR A 29 2.16 10.25 11.83
C THR A 29 3.70 10.25 11.73
N ALA A 30 4.32 9.09 11.83
CA ALA A 30 5.77 8.96 11.68
C ALA A 30 6.25 9.40 10.28
N ALA A 31 5.51 9.01 9.24
CA ALA A 31 5.81 9.42 7.87
C ALA A 31 5.73 10.94 7.72
N ALA A 32 4.70 11.57 8.28
CA ALA A 32 4.54 13.02 8.25
C ALA A 32 5.71 13.74 8.92
N ARG A 33 6.18 13.24 10.04
CA ARG A 33 7.35 13.81 10.77
C ARG A 33 8.63 13.71 9.93
N LEU A 34 8.76 12.65 9.12
CA LEU A 34 9.89 12.44 8.23
C LEU A 34 9.68 13.09 6.87
N ARG A 35 8.57 13.79 6.67
CA ARG A 35 8.18 14.42 5.39
C ARG A 35 8.12 13.39 4.26
N ARG A 36 7.60 12.21 4.54
CA ARG A 36 7.36 11.14 3.58
C ARG A 36 5.88 11.12 3.21
N ASP A 37 5.59 10.99 1.93
CA ASP A 37 4.22 10.82 1.47
C ASP A 37 3.69 9.45 1.87
N VAL A 38 2.39 9.40 2.14
CA VAL A 38 1.66 8.16 2.36
C VAL A 38 0.88 7.88 1.08
N THR A 39 1.20 6.78 0.42
CA THR A 39 0.72 6.51 -0.93
C THR A 39 -0.08 5.21 -0.99
N VAL A 40 -1.19 5.26 -1.73
CA VAL A 40 -2.02 4.10 -2.03
C VAL A 40 -2.01 3.90 -3.54
N PRO A 41 -1.51 2.77 -4.05
CA PRO A 41 -1.67 2.43 -5.47
C PRO A 41 -3.16 2.26 -5.78
N THR A 42 -3.66 2.86 -6.86
CA THR A 42 -5.10 2.79 -7.15
C THR A 42 -5.58 1.38 -7.49
N VAL A 43 -4.69 0.48 -7.91
CA VAL A 43 -5.05 -0.94 -8.09
C VAL A 43 -5.56 -1.57 -6.78
N ILE A 44 -5.07 -1.10 -5.63
CA ILE A 44 -5.54 -1.54 -4.31
C ILE A 44 -7.02 -1.18 -4.11
N LEU A 45 -7.43 -0.02 -4.58
CA LEU A 45 -8.83 0.40 -4.51
C LEU A 45 -9.73 -0.54 -5.32
N ALA A 46 -9.24 -1.03 -6.46
CA ALA A 46 -9.97 -1.98 -7.28
C ALA A 46 -10.25 -3.29 -6.53
N GLU A 47 -9.37 -3.69 -5.63
CA GLU A 47 -9.59 -4.84 -4.76
C GLU A 47 -10.61 -4.55 -3.65
N LEU A 48 -10.70 -3.31 -3.22
CA LEU A 48 -11.54 -2.90 -2.08
C LEU A 48 -12.96 -2.54 -2.48
N TYR A 49 -13.18 -2.01 -3.68
CA TYR A 49 -14.50 -1.67 -4.17
C TYR A 49 -15.30 -2.95 -4.45
N ARG A 50 -16.30 -3.22 -3.61
CA ARG A 50 -17.10 -4.45 -3.68
C ARG A 50 -18.55 -4.17 -3.28
N GLY A 51 -19.25 -3.38 -4.11
CA GLY A 51 -20.65 -3.06 -3.90
C GLY A 51 -20.86 -1.72 -3.20
N ALA A 52 -22.11 -1.24 -3.19
CA ALA A 52 -22.46 0.13 -2.83
C ALA A 52 -22.03 0.53 -1.40
N GLY A 53 -22.24 -0.35 -0.43
CA GLY A 53 -21.89 -0.06 0.97
C GLY A 53 -20.37 0.06 1.16
N ARG A 54 -19.63 -0.89 0.60
CA ARG A 54 -18.17 -0.88 0.66
C ARG A 54 -17.59 0.32 -0.09
N ASN A 55 -18.13 0.61 -1.26
CA ASN A 55 -17.70 1.74 -2.08
C ASN A 55 -17.86 3.07 -1.32
N ARG A 56 -18.99 3.25 -0.60
CA ARG A 56 -19.19 4.44 0.21
C ARG A 56 -18.17 4.58 1.33
N MET A 57 -17.83 3.47 1.99
CA MET A 57 -16.81 3.47 3.05
C MET A 57 -15.45 3.93 2.53
N ILE A 58 -15.02 3.39 1.40
CA ILE A 58 -13.74 3.73 0.78
C ILE A 58 -13.74 5.18 0.28
N ASP A 59 -14.79 5.59 -0.44
CA ASP A 59 -14.87 6.96 -0.94
C ASP A 59 -14.92 7.99 0.18
N SER A 60 -15.62 7.67 1.28
CA SER A 60 -15.65 8.53 2.47
C SER A 60 -14.26 8.67 3.10
N LEU A 61 -13.51 7.57 3.20
CA LEU A 61 -12.13 7.60 3.68
C LEU A 61 -11.27 8.51 2.81
N LEU A 62 -11.30 8.31 1.50
CA LEU A 62 -10.49 9.10 0.57
C LEU A 62 -10.83 10.60 0.63
N SER A 63 -12.10 10.94 0.81
CA SER A 63 -12.52 12.32 0.97
C SER A 63 -12.01 12.95 2.27
N ARG A 64 -12.09 12.20 3.38
CA ARG A 64 -11.60 12.68 4.68
C ARG A 64 -10.08 12.83 4.71
N GLU A 65 -9.36 11.97 4.00
CA GLU A 65 -7.89 11.88 4.05
C GLU A 65 -7.22 12.44 2.79
N VAL A 66 -7.93 13.29 2.04
CA VAL A 66 -7.42 13.81 0.76
C VAL A 66 -6.07 14.52 0.91
N GLU A 67 -5.82 15.17 2.04
CA GLU A 67 -4.55 15.85 2.30
C GLU A 67 -3.44 14.89 2.76
N ALA A 68 -3.82 13.75 3.32
CA ALA A 68 -2.88 12.80 3.94
C ALA A 68 -2.52 11.62 3.05
N LEU A 69 -3.40 11.25 2.12
CA LEU A 69 -3.20 10.10 1.24
C LEU A 69 -2.98 10.53 -0.21
N GLU A 70 -1.85 10.14 -0.77
CA GLU A 70 -1.55 10.29 -2.18
C GLU A 70 -2.02 9.04 -2.92
N LEU A 71 -2.74 9.20 -4.02
CA LEU A 71 -3.11 8.07 -4.88
C LEU A 71 -2.13 7.98 -6.04
N ARG A 72 -1.61 6.78 -6.27
CA ARG A 72 -0.70 6.54 -7.39
C ARG A 72 -1.41 5.67 -8.43
N ASP A 73 -1.78 6.27 -9.54
CA ASP A 73 -2.38 5.57 -10.67
C ASP A 73 -1.33 4.77 -11.43
N THR A 74 -1.75 3.67 -12.05
CA THR A 74 -0.85 2.88 -12.89
C THR A 74 -0.75 3.51 -14.27
N ASP A 75 0.31 4.25 -14.49
CA ASP A 75 0.69 4.73 -15.81
C ASP A 75 1.74 3.77 -16.42
N ARG A 76 2.24 4.12 -17.59
CA ARG A 76 3.21 3.26 -18.29
C ARG A 76 4.52 3.11 -17.51
N VAL A 77 4.96 4.16 -16.83
CA VAL A 77 6.19 4.12 -16.02
C VAL A 77 6.04 3.13 -14.89
N LEU A 78 4.95 3.24 -14.12
CA LEU A 78 4.69 2.32 -13.02
C LEU A 78 4.47 0.90 -13.53
N ALA A 79 3.76 0.72 -14.64
CA ALA A 79 3.52 -0.60 -15.23
C ALA A 79 4.83 -1.33 -15.55
N ARG A 80 5.83 -0.63 -16.06
CA ARG A 80 7.16 -1.22 -16.32
C ARG A 80 7.85 -1.65 -15.04
N LEU A 81 7.77 -0.84 -13.99
CA LEU A 81 8.33 -1.19 -12.68
C LEU A 81 7.64 -2.42 -12.09
N VAL A 82 6.31 -2.47 -12.18
CA VAL A 82 5.52 -3.62 -11.72
C VAL A 82 5.97 -4.89 -12.45
N GLY A 83 6.08 -4.84 -13.77
CA GLY A 83 6.57 -5.95 -14.57
C GLY A 83 7.97 -6.39 -14.14
N GLY A 84 8.85 -5.44 -13.86
CA GLY A 84 10.19 -5.72 -13.37
C GLY A 84 10.21 -6.41 -12.00
N VAL A 85 9.34 -5.97 -11.07
CA VAL A 85 9.19 -6.60 -9.75
C VAL A 85 8.72 -8.05 -9.89
N LEU A 86 7.71 -8.29 -10.72
CA LEU A 86 7.20 -9.64 -10.98
C LEU A 86 8.29 -10.54 -11.61
N ALA A 87 8.98 -10.04 -12.62
CA ALA A 87 10.02 -10.80 -13.31
C ALA A 87 11.17 -11.19 -12.37
N ALA A 88 11.63 -10.25 -11.53
CA ALA A 88 12.70 -10.50 -10.58
C ALA A 88 12.35 -11.56 -9.54
N ALA A 89 11.07 -11.69 -9.18
CA ALA A 89 10.58 -12.68 -8.22
C ALA A 89 10.12 -13.99 -8.87
N GLY A 90 10.11 -14.06 -10.21
CA GLY A 90 9.54 -15.21 -10.92
C GLY A 90 8.04 -15.35 -10.65
N ALA A 91 7.35 -14.23 -10.42
CA ALA A 91 5.93 -14.19 -10.04
C ALA A 91 5.05 -13.91 -11.27
N GLY A 92 3.78 -14.27 -11.15
CA GLY A 92 2.79 -14.08 -12.20
C GLY A 92 1.72 -13.05 -11.83
N SER A 93 0.65 -13.01 -12.63
CA SER A 93 -0.42 -12.02 -12.48
C SER A 93 -1.20 -12.12 -11.18
N GLU A 94 -1.15 -13.25 -10.49
CA GLU A 94 -1.76 -13.42 -9.17
C GLU A 94 -1.15 -12.48 -8.13
N ASP A 95 0.10 -12.05 -8.33
CA ASP A 95 0.81 -11.11 -7.44
C ASP A 95 0.76 -9.66 -7.96
N LEU A 96 -0.10 -9.35 -8.91
CA LEU A 96 -0.10 -8.06 -9.60
C LEU A 96 -0.33 -6.87 -8.65
N ALA A 97 -1.30 -6.98 -7.75
CA ALA A 97 -1.59 -5.91 -6.80
C ALA A 97 -0.44 -5.70 -5.81
N ASP A 98 0.10 -6.79 -5.26
CA ASP A 98 1.25 -6.73 -4.34
C ASP A 98 2.49 -6.16 -5.04
N ALA A 99 2.70 -6.52 -6.30
CA ALA A 99 3.80 -5.97 -7.09
C ALA A 99 3.66 -4.46 -7.31
N HIS A 100 2.45 -3.93 -7.40
CA HIS A 100 2.22 -2.48 -7.44
C HIS A 100 2.67 -1.81 -6.15
N VAL A 101 2.36 -2.41 -5.01
CA VAL A 101 2.76 -1.87 -3.69
C VAL A 101 4.28 -1.78 -3.62
N VAL A 102 4.98 -2.84 -3.99
CA VAL A 102 6.44 -2.88 -4.02
C VAL A 102 6.99 -1.86 -5.04
N ALA A 103 6.43 -1.82 -6.24
CA ALA A 103 6.91 -0.91 -7.31
C ALA A 103 6.78 0.56 -6.92
N VAL A 104 5.71 0.95 -6.21
CA VAL A 104 5.56 2.32 -5.72
C VAL A 104 6.66 2.67 -4.72
N ALA A 105 7.02 1.74 -3.84
CA ALA A 105 8.13 1.95 -2.92
C ALA A 105 9.48 2.03 -3.66
N VAL A 106 9.70 1.18 -4.66
CA VAL A 106 10.91 1.22 -5.49
C VAL A 106 11.03 2.57 -6.21
N GLU A 107 9.95 3.05 -6.80
CA GLU A 107 9.91 4.33 -7.50
C GLU A 107 10.32 5.49 -6.59
N ALA A 108 9.96 5.41 -5.33
CA ALA A 108 10.26 6.43 -4.33
C ALA A 108 11.67 6.30 -3.72
N GLY A 109 12.47 5.36 -4.18
CA GLY A 109 13.80 5.11 -3.61
C GLY A 109 13.78 4.28 -2.33
N GLY A 110 12.67 3.67 -2.01
CA GLY A 110 12.48 2.86 -0.83
C GLY A 110 11.33 3.34 0.05
N GLY A 111 11.13 2.70 1.17
CA GLY A 111 10.09 3.06 2.11
C GLY A 111 9.63 1.92 2.98
N VAL A 112 8.48 2.12 3.61
CA VAL A 112 7.82 1.14 4.48
C VAL A 112 6.50 0.72 3.83
N ILE A 113 6.24 -0.58 3.82
CA ILE A 113 4.99 -1.17 3.36
C ILE A 113 4.28 -1.77 4.58
N LEU A 114 3.03 -1.38 4.82
CA LEU A 114 2.19 -1.99 5.86
C LEU A 114 1.26 -3.01 5.22
N THR A 115 1.26 -4.24 5.74
CA THR A 115 0.51 -5.36 5.16
C THR A 115 0.15 -6.41 6.20
N VAL A 116 -0.88 -7.22 5.91
CA VAL A 116 -1.12 -8.48 6.63
C VAL A 116 -0.46 -9.65 5.89
N ASP A 117 -0.06 -9.45 4.64
CA ASP A 117 0.48 -10.45 3.73
C ASP A 117 2.01 -10.35 3.65
N GLU A 118 2.63 -10.40 4.83
CA GLU A 118 4.06 -10.18 4.99
C GLU A 118 4.92 -11.08 4.11
N ASP A 119 4.58 -12.37 4.03
CA ASP A 119 5.39 -13.35 3.30
C ASP A 119 5.46 -13.04 1.80
N ASP A 120 4.32 -12.77 1.17
CA ASP A 120 4.28 -12.46 -0.26
C ASP A 120 4.99 -11.15 -0.56
N LEU A 121 4.75 -10.11 0.25
CA LEU A 121 5.40 -8.82 0.04
C LEU A 121 6.89 -8.86 0.35
N THR A 122 7.31 -9.60 1.36
CA THR A 122 8.73 -9.80 1.66
C THR A 122 9.45 -10.49 0.50
N ARG A 123 8.80 -11.49 -0.11
CA ARG A 123 9.34 -12.17 -1.29
C ARG A 123 9.51 -11.21 -2.48
N LEU A 124 8.48 -10.43 -2.78
CA LEU A 124 8.51 -9.48 -3.89
C LEU A 124 9.49 -8.33 -3.64
N ALA A 125 9.62 -7.88 -2.39
CA ALA A 125 10.52 -6.80 -2.01
C ALA A 125 11.96 -7.24 -1.82
N GLY A 126 12.23 -8.56 -1.79
CA GLY A 126 13.54 -9.12 -1.45
C GLY A 126 14.74 -8.51 -2.16
N PRO A 127 14.70 -8.24 -3.49
CA PRO A 127 15.82 -7.60 -4.18
C PRO A 127 16.07 -6.14 -3.81
N TYR A 128 15.15 -5.50 -3.11
CA TYR A 128 15.16 -4.04 -2.85
C TYR A 128 15.45 -3.76 -1.38
N ARG A 129 16.71 -3.49 -1.04
CA ARG A 129 17.18 -3.37 0.35
C ARG A 129 16.64 -2.14 1.09
N THR A 130 16.15 -1.15 0.37
CA THR A 130 15.62 0.08 0.96
C THR A 130 14.15 0.00 1.33
N ILE A 131 13.53 -1.17 1.12
CA ILE A 131 12.13 -1.41 1.44
C ILE A 131 12.01 -2.27 2.69
N LEU A 132 11.26 -1.76 3.68
CA LEU A 132 10.91 -2.47 4.89
C LEU A 132 9.44 -2.87 4.82
N VAL A 133 9.16 -4.16 4.99
CA VAL A 133 7.80 -4.68 5.07
C VAL A 133 7.44 -4.87 6.54
N GLU A 134 6.39 -4.19 6.99
CA GLU A 134 5.89 -4.29 8.36
C GLU A 134 4.53 -4.96 8.39
N ARG A 135 4.38 -5.93 9.27
CA ARG A 135 3.12 -6.62 9.46
C ARG A 135 2.16 -5.81 10.32
N LEU A 136 0.90 -5.70 9.87
CA LEU A 136 -0.17 -5.16 10.66
C LEU A 136 -0.58 -6.11 11.77
N ALA A 137 -0.87 -5.55 12.94
CA ALA A 137 -1.40 -6.31 14.06
C ALA A 137 -2.78 -6.89 13.70
N SER A 138 -3.13 -7.99 14.33
CA SER A 138 -4.49 -8.52 14.28
C SER A 138 -5.46 -7.50 14.90
N ARG A 139 -6.70 -7.57 14.46
CA ARG A 139 -7.78 -6.69 14.94
C ARG A 139 -7.95 -6.73 16.45
#